data_36abfcb3710b18060ea9e8643cc55a41
#
_entry.id   36abfcb3710b18060ea9e8643cc55a41
#
_cell.length_a   1.000
_cell.length_b   1.000
_cell.length_c   1.000
_cell.angle_alpha   90.00
_cell.angle_beta   90.00
_cell.angle_gamma   90.00
#
_symmetry.space_group_name_H-M   'P 1'
#
loop_
_entity.id
_entity.type
_entity.pdbx_description
1 polymer ?
#
loop_
_entity_poly.entity_id
_entity_poly.type
_entity_poly.pdbx_seq_one_letter_code
_entity_poly.pdbx_strand_id
1 'polypeptide(L)'
;MNPNNKEVVMSDCIFCKLANKEIPTEVVYENEDVFAFKDMEPMAKIHYLFIPKTHLESVQALDDFSIMGKLFAAIKEVAEKEGFAEEGYRIVSNVGENGNQSVHHLHIHVLAGEPIRFPGFDH
;
A
#
# COMPACT_ATOMS: atom_id res chain seq x y z
N MET A 1 -0.83 24.07 -12.86
CA MET A 1 -0.08 22.85 -13.01
C MET A 1 -0.26 22.24 -14.39
N ASN A 2 0.81 21.80 -14.97
CA ASN A 2 0.79 21.23 -16.30
C ASN A 2 0.24 19.79 -16.26
N PRO A 3 -0.86 19.47 -16.98
CA PRO A 3 -1.39 18.11 -17.01
C PRO A 3 -0.38 17.07 -17.46
N ASN A 4 0.57 17.45 -18.31
CA ASN A 4 1.60 16.54 -18.79
C ASN A 4 2.48 16.03 -17.66
N ASN A 5 2.63 16.81 -16.60
CA ASN A 5 3.43 16.39 -15.44
C ASN A 5 2.82 15.19 -14.74
N LYS A 6 1.47 15.10 -14.71
CA LYS A 6 0.80 13.95 -14.12
C LYS A 6 1.09 12.69 -14.91
N GLU A 7 1.04 12.77 -16.23
CA GLU A 7 1.32 11.62 -17.08
C GLU A 7 2.76 11.17 -16.94
N VAL A 8 3.73 12.11 -16.90
CA VAL A 8 5.12 11.78 -16.69
C VAL A 8 5.33 11.11 -15.34
N VAL A 9 4.72 11.65 -14.27
CA VAL A 9 4.81 11.07 -12.93
C VAL A 9 4.23 9.67 -12.90
N MET A 10 3.07 9.47 -13.53
CA MET A 10 2.43 8.16 -13.59
C MET A 10 3.26 7.15 -14.38
N SER A 11 3.85 7.57 -15.50
CA SER A 11 4.66 6.66 -16.31
C SER A 11 5.96 6.26 -15.61
N ASP A 12 6.45 7.11 -14.70
CA ASP A 12 7.65 6.83 -13.92
C ASP A 12 7.35 6.16 -12.57
N CYS A 13 6.08 6.06 -12.21
CA CYS A 13 5.67 5.50 -10.92
C CYS A 13 5.89 3.99 -10.90
N ILE A 14 6.77 3.55 -10.00
CA ILE A 14 7.08 2.12 -9.89
C ILE A 14 5.84 1.30 -9.47
N PHE A 15 4.97 1.87 -8.63
CA PHE A 15 3.76 1.16 -8.21
C PHE A 15 2.74 1.04 -9.33
N CYS A 16 2.63 2.07 -10.18
CA CYS A 16 1.82 1.96 -11.39
C CYS A 16 2.34 0.85 -12.30
N LYS A 17 3.65 0.76 -12.44
CA LYS A 17 4.27 -0.29 -13.27
C LYS A 17 4.03 -1.67 -12.71
N LEU A 18 4.11 -1.83 -11.39
CA LEU A 18 3.82 -3.11 -10.74
C LEU A 18 2.35 -3.50 -10.94
N ALA A 19 1.43 -2.56 -10.72
CA ALA A 19 0.01 -2.83 -10.87
C ALA A 19 -0.37 -3.15 -12.31
N ASN A 20 0.33 -2.56 -13.28
CA ASN A 20 0.12 -2.81 -14.70
C ASN A 20 0.91 -4.02 -15.22
N LYS A 21 1.63 -4.68 -14.32
CA LYS A 21 2.41 -5.90 -14.64
C LYS A 21 3.55 -5.66 -15.61
N GLU A 22 4.07 -4.43 -15.63
CA GLU A 22 5.25 -4.09 -16.42
C GLU A 22 6.53 -4.54 -15.73
N ILE A 23 6.49 -4.69 -14.41
CA ILE A 23 7.59 -5.17 -13.60
C ILE A 23 7.09 -6.38 -12.80
N PRO A 24 7.78 -7.52 -12.85
CA PRO A 24 7.35 -8.70 -12.08
C PRO A 24 7.43 -8.44 -10.59
N THR A 25 6.48 -9.00 -9.85
CA THR A 25 6.48 -8.96 -8.39
C THR A 25 5.67 -10.14 -7.87
N GLU A 26 5.81 -10.41 -6.59
CA GLU A 26 5.05 -11.47 -5.96
C GLU A 26 3.70 -10.92 -5.50
N VAL A 27 2.65 -11.24 -6.25
CA VAL A 27 1.31 -10.72 -6.04
C VAL A 27 0.65 -11.45 -4.87
N VAL A 28 0.08 -10.68 -3.95
CA VAL A 28 -0.64 -11.20 -2.79
C VAL A 28 -2.14 -11.18 -3.03
N TYR A 29 -2.64 -10.14 -3.66
CA TYR A 29 -4.07 -9.94 -3.86
C TYR A 29 -4.30 -8.99 -5.01
N GLU A 30 -5.36 -9.22 -5.75
CA GLU A 30 -5.72 -8.32 -6.84
C GLU A 30 -7.20 -8.39 -7.12
N ASN A 31 -7.82 -7.23 -7.31
CA ASN A 31 -9.15 -7.13 -7.90
C ASN A 31 -9.13 -5.95 -8.86
N GLU A 32 -10.28 -5.47 -9.29
CA GLU A 32 -10.31 -4.40 -10.29
C GLU A 32 -9.81 -3.05 -9.76
N ASP A 33 -9.82 -2.83 -8.44
CA ASP A 33 -9.45 -1.55 -7.84
C ASP A 33 -8.16 -1.58 -7.05
N VAL A 34 -7.78 -2.76 -6.52
CA VAL A 34 -6.69 -2.91 -5.55
C VAL A 34 -5.67 -3.93 -6.04
N PHE A 35 -4.42 -3.61 -5.82
CA PHE A 35 -3.29 -4.50 -6.09
C PHE A 35 -2.43 -4.58 -4.84
N ALA A 36 -2.09 -5.80 -4.43
CA ALA A 36 -1.24 -6.00 -3.26
C ALA A 36 -0.10 -6.94 -3.59
N PHE A 37 1.07 -6.64 -3.06
CA PHE A 37 2.29 -7.38 -3.35
C PHE A 37 3.22 -7.38 -2.14
N LYS A 38 4.20 -8.27 -2.16
CA LYS A 38 5.19 -8.36 -1.09
C LYS A 38 6.22 -7.25 -1.23
N ASP A 39 6.55 -6.61 -0.12
CA ASP A 39 7.63 -5.63 -0.09
C ASP A 39 8.95 -6.35 -0.35
N MET A 40 9.80 -5.78 -1.19
CA MET A 40 11.09 -6.38 -1.55
C MET A 40 12.12 -6.25 -0.43
N GLU A 41 11.90 -5.32 0.49
CA GLU A 41 12.76 -5.13 1.67
C GLU A 41 11.90 -5.25 2.93
N PRO A 42 11.44 -6.47 3.25
CA PRO A 42 10.46 -6.64 4.33
C PRO A 42 11.03 -6.24 5.69
N MET A 43 10.22 -5.55 6.47
CA MET A 43 10.55 -5.13 7.82
C MET A 43 9.91 -6.03 8.88
N ALA A 44 9.23 -7.09 8.44
CA ALA A 44 8.61 -8.08 9.30
C ALA A 44 8.48 -9.38 8.52
N LYS A 45 8.12 -10.47 9.18
CA LYS A 45 7.91 -11.78 8.52
C LYS A 45 6.88 -11.68 7.41
N ILE A 46 5.83 -10.89 7.64
CA ILE A 46 4.85 -10.55 6.62
C ILE A 46 4.90 -9.04 6.44
N HIS A 47 5.19 -8.61 5.23
CA HIS A 47 5.21 -7.19 4.90
C HIS A 47 4.63 -7.02 3.50
N TYR A 48 3.36 -6.64 3.45
CA TYR A 48 2.63 -6.45 2.20
C TYR A 48 2.34 -4.98 1.97
N LEU A 49 2.26 -4.61 0.70
CA LEU A 49 1.85 -3.28 0.29
C LEU A 49 0.53 -3.38 -0.46
N PHE A 50 -0.44 -2.59 -0.03
CA PHE A 50 -1.75 -2.50 -0.69
C PHE A 50 -1.87 -1.15 -1.35
N ILE A 51 -2.12 -1.15 -2.65
CA ILE A 51 -2.22 0.08 -3.42
C ILE A 51 -3.49 0.11 -4.26
N PRO A 52 -4.04 1.30 -4.54
CA PRO A 52 -5.04 1.42 -5.58
C PRO A 52 -4.37 1.26 -6.95
N LYS A 53 -5.08 0.66 -7.90
CA LYS A 53 -4.57 0.56 -9.26
C LYS A 53 -4.51 1.92 -9.95
N THR A 54 -5.45 2.80 -9.61
CA THR A 54 -5.42 4.19 -10.05
C THR A 54 -4.32 4.94 -9.33
N HIS A 55 -3.58 5.76 -10.04
CA HIS A 55 -2.52 6.56 -9.41
C HIS A 55 -3.13 7.66 -8.57
N LEU A 56 -2.95 7.55 -7.26
CA LEU A 56 -3.35 8.54 -6.26
C LEU A 56 -2.12 8.80 -5.39
N GLU A 57 -1.79 10.04 -5.16
CA GLU A 57 -0.52 10.36 -4.50
C GLU A 57 -0.48 9.92 -3.03
N SER A 58 -1.54 10.23 -2.30
CA SER A 58 -1.66 9.87 -0.87
C SER A 58 -3.10 10.09 -0.44
N VAL A 59 -3.41 9.72 0.80
CA VAL A 59 -4.76 9.97 1.35
C VAL A 59 -5.09 11.47 1.35
N GLN A 60 -4.09 12.32 1.47
CA GLN A 60 -4.30 13.78 1.49
C GLN A 60 -4.77 14.31 0.14
N ALA A 61 -4.47 13.61 -0.95
CA ALA A 61 -4.85 14.00 -2.29
C ALA A 61 -6.25 13.55 -2.71
N LEU A 62 -6.95 12.81 -1.84
CA LEU A 62 -8.25 12.24 -2.19
C LEU A 62 -9.37 13.25 -2.03
N ASP A 63 -10.29 13.27 -2.99
CA ASP A 63 -11.58 13.93 -2.87
C ASP A 63 -12.67 12.91 -2.51
N ASP A 64 -12.58 11.73 -3.11
CA ASP A 64 -13.49 10.61 -2.86
C ASP A 64 -12.74 9.55 -2.08
N PHE A 65 -13.21 9.27 -0.86
CA PHE A 65 -12.57 8.33 0.04
C PHE A 65 -13.03 6.88 -0.12
N SER A 66 -13.86 6.59 -1.10
CA SER A 66 -14.36 5.22 -1.31
C SER A 66 -13.23 4.22 -1.56
N ILE A 67 -12.13 4.66 -2.17
CA ILE A 67 -10.97 3.79 -2.40
C ILE A 67 -10.37 3.29 -1.09
N MET A 68 -10.45 4.08 -0.02
CA MET A 68 -9.91 3.65 1.28
C MET A 68 -10.68 2.46 1.83
N GLY A 69 -12.00 2.47 1.66
CA GLY A 69 -12.83 1.31 2.04
C GLY A 69 -12.44 0.06 1.26
N LYS A 70 -12.16 0.23 -0.02
CA LYS A 70 -11.74 -0.90 -0.88
C LYS A 70 -10.38 -1.45 -0.46
N LEU A 71 -9.45 -0.57 -0.13
CA LEU A 71 -8.14 -0.97 0.37
C LEU A 71 -8.25 -1.74 1.69
N PHE A 72 -9.00 -1.19 2.64
CA PHE A 72 -9.16 -1.84 3.95
C PHE A 72 -9.95 -3.14 3.86
N ALA A 73 -10.94 -3.23 2.96
CA ALA A 73 -11.64 -4.49 2.72
C ALA A 73 -10.69 -5.57 2.19
N ALA A 74 -9.79 -5.19 1.28
CA ALA A 74 -8.80 -6.10 0.75
C ALA A 74 -7.82 -6.57 1.84
N ILE A 75 -7.37 -5.65 2.70
CA ILE A 75 -6.49 -5.98 3.81
C ILE A 75 -7.15 -6.98 4.75
N LYS A 76 -8.41 -6.71 5.10
CA LYS A 76 -9.18 -7.61 5.97
C LYS A 76 -9.29 -9.00 5.37
N GLU A 77 -9.61 -9.09 4.11
CA GLU A 77 -9.76 -10.36 3.40
C GLU A 77 -8.45 -11.16 3.39
N VAL A 78 -7.34 -10.51 3.08
CA VAL A 78 -6.02 -11.17 3.05
C VAL A 78 -5.62 -11.62 4.45
N ALA A 79 -5.83 -10.78 5.47
CA ALA A 79 -5.49 -11.13 6.84
C ALA A 79 -6.25 -12.37 7.31
N GLU A 80 -7.52 -12.46 6.98
CA GLU A 80 -8.34 -13.63 7.34
C GLU A 80 -7.92 -14.86 6.55
N LYS A 81 -7.71 -14.72 5.25
CA LYS A 81 -7.34 -15.82 4.38
C LYS A 81 -5.98 -16.41 4.73
N GLU A 82 -5.01 -15.55 5.05
CA GLU A 82 -3.65 -16.00 5.36
C GLU A 82 -3.44 -16.28 6.85
N GLY A 83 -4.45 -16.04 7.66
CA GLY A 83 -4.45 -16.48 9.04
C GLY A 83 -3.74 -15.59 10.05
N PHE A 84 -3.42 -14.33 9.69
CA PHE A 84 -2.77 -13.44 10.66
C PHE A 84 -3.72 -12.41 11.29
N ALA A 85 -5.01 -12.49 10.98
CA ALA A 85 -5.99 -11.53 11.50
C ALA A 85 -6.13 -11.61 13.02
N GLU A 86 -6.15 -12.83 13.56
CA GLU A 86 -6.41 -13.05 14.97
C GLU A 86 -5.30 -12.54 15.88
N GLU A 87 -4.06 -12.75 15.49
CA GLU A 87 -2.92 -12.29 16.26
C GLU A 87 -2.66 -10.79 16.06
N GLY A 88 -3.23 -10.23 15.02
CA GLY A 88 -3.13 -8.80 14.77
C GLY A 88 -2.03 -8.41 13.81
N TYR A 89 -2.12 -7.20 13.34
CA TYR A 89 -1.16 -6.67 12.40
C TYR A 89 -1.12 -5.14 12.49
N ARG A 90 -0.06 -4.56 12.00
CA ARG A 90 0.09 -3.10 12.01
C ARG A 90 -0.11 -2.55 10.60
N ILE A 91 -0.86 -1.47 10.53
CA ILE A 91 -1.13 -0.76 9.28
C ILE A 91 -0.40 0.57 9.34
N VAL A 92 0.36 0.90 8.29
CA VAL A 92 1.08 2.16 8.20
C VAL A 92 0.89 2.75 6.82
N SER A 93 0.54 4.03 6.76
CA SER A 93 0.54 4.78 5.52
C SER A 93 1.24 6.12 5.74
N ASN A 94 2.21 6.42 4.90
CA ASN A 94 3.01 7.63 5.02
C ASN A 94 2.48 8.69 4.07
N VAL A 95 2.43 9.94 4.53
CA VAL A 95 1.92 11.06 3.74
C VAL A 95 2.98 12.15 3.72
N GLY A 96 3.44 12.50 2.53
CA GLY A 96 4.31 13.63 2.31
C GLY A 96 5.71 13.48 2.91
N GLU A 97 6.43 14.58 2.88
CA GLU A 97 7.83 14.59 3.30
C GLU A 97 8.01 14.31 4.79
N ASN A 98 7.24 14.97 5.64
CA ASN A 98 7.37 14.75 7.09
C ASN A 98 6.89 13.37 7.50
N GLY A 99 6.06 12.72 6.70
CA GLY A 99 5.63 11.35 6.92
C GLY A 99 6.59 10.33 6.33
N ASN A 100 7.66 10.79 5.70
CA ASN A 100 8.67 9.94 5.06
C ASN A 100 8.08 9.05 3.96
N GLN A 101 7.20 9.63 3.15
CA GLN A 101 6.62 8.91 2.02
C GLN A 101 7.66 8.75 0.92
N SER A 102 8.10 7.52 0.69
CA SER A 102 9.18 7.24 -0.27
C SER A 102 8.69 7.12 -1.71
N VAL A 103 7.47 6.62 -1.91
CA VAL A 103 6.87 6.50 -3.24
C VAL A 103 5.59 7.30 -3.27
N HIS A 104 5.45 8.18 -4.25
CA HIS A 104 4.31 9.09 -4.38
C HIS A 104 3.13 8.42 -5.09
N HIS A 105 2.70 7.32 -4.54
CA HIS A 105 1.53 6.55 -4.92
C HIS A 105 0.98 5.99 -3.61
N LEU A 106 -0.27 6.28 -3.31
CA LEU A 106 -0.91 5.86 -2.06
C LEU A 106 -0.64 4.38 -1.82
N HIS A 107 -0.11 4.06 -0.65
CA HIS A 107 0.11 2.66 -0.29
C HIS A 107 -0.02 2.47 1.21
N ILE A 108 -0.48 1.30 1.57
CA ILE A 108 -0.65 0.91 2.97
C ILE A 108 0.24 -0.29 3.22
N HIS A 109 1.17 -0.12 4.15
CA HIS A 109 2.00 -1.23 4.64
C HIS A 109 1.17 -2.07 5.61
N VAL A 110 1.24 -3.37 5.46
CA VAL A 110 0.68 -4.32 6.42
C VAL A 110 1.84 -5.16 6.95
N LEU A 111 2.08 -5.06 8.24
CA LEU A 111 3.18 -5.75 8.92
C LEU A 111 2.58 -6.76 9.89
N ALA A 112 2.99 -8.02 9.77
CA ALA A 112 2.39 -9.11 10.53
C ALA A 112 3.36 -10.27 10.71
N GLY A 113 2.90 -11.33 11.37
CA GLY A 113 3.64 -12.57 11.51
C GLY A 113 4.55 -12.61 12.72
N GLU A 114 4.66 -11.51 13.45
CA GLU A 114 5.50 -11.36 14.65
C GLU A 114 5.08 -10.08 15.35
N PRO A 115 5.43 -9.89 16.62
CA PRO A 115 5.17 -8.60 17.27
C PRO A 115 5.87 -7.46 16.53
N ILE A 116 5.10 -6.44 16.21
CA ILE A 116 5.61 -5.26 15.51
C ILE A 116 5.67 -4.11 16.51
N ARG A 117 6.86 -3.63 16.78
CA ARG A 117 7.06 -2.57 17.78
C ARG A 117 7.76 -1.39 17.16
N PHE A 118 7.17 -0.22 17.31
CA PHE A 118 7.78 1.05 16.95
C PHE A 118 7.95 1.86 18.21
N PRO A 119 9.17 2.28 18.55
CA PRO A 119 9.40 3.11 19.74
C PRO A 119 8.47 4.31 19.75
N GLY A 120 7.81 4.55 20.88
CA GLY A 120 6.87 5.65 21.04
C GLY A 120 5.43 5.32 20.64
N PHE A 121 5.18 4.14 20.06
CA PHE A 121 3.85 3.75 19.61
C PHE A 121 3.42 2.38 20.15
N ASP A 122 4.08 1.89 21.16
CA ASP A 122 3.78 0.56 21.73
C ASP A 122 2.82 0.66 22.91
N HIS A 123 1.60 1.14 22.62
CA HIS A 123 0.57 1.30 23.66
C HIS A 123 -0.84 1.05 23.13
#